data_4ed97177282e6291e222e87e771f3fcb
#
_entry.id   4ed97177282e6291e222e87e771f3fcb
#
_cell.length_a   1.000
_cell.length_b   1.000
_cell.length_c   1.000
_cell.angle_alpha   90.00
_cell.angle_beta   90.00
_cell.angle_gamma   90.00
#
_symmetry.space_group_name_H-M   'P 1'
#
loop_
_entity.id
_entity.type
_entity.pdbx_description
1 polymer ?
#
loop_
_entity_poly.entity_id
_entity_poly.type
_entity_poly.pdbx_seq_one_letter_code
_entity_poly.pdbx_strand_id
1 'polypeptide(L)'
;MQRVALAGILAMKPEVIVLDEPTSQLDPAGSEEVFAAVDKLAKSGITIIMVEQKLEKLAEYCDKILLLHQGKQIAFDTPEQIFSRADLQSYGVNPPAYTRICQAFGVKKENGCYPASLKDALALKDLFPGEEAFCPEKILLDNNKDMKNKNGQMEHSVTTDESMKQTISCRKNV
;
A
#
# COMPACT_ATOMS: atom_id res chain seq x y z
N MET A 1 -3.17 25.07 5.05
CA MET A 1 -1.99 25.51 4.30
C MET A 1 -1.69 24.66 3.06
N GLN A 2 -1.67 23.34 3.13
CA GLN A 2 -1.33 22.45 1.99
C GLN A 2 -2.20 22.66 0.75
N ARG A 3 -3.52 22.90 0.89
CA ARG A 3 -4.43 23.18 -0.25
C ARG A 3 -4.07 24.44 -1.03
N VAL A 4 -3.60 25.48 -0.34
CA VAL A 4 -3.18 26.74 -0.98
C VAL A 4 -1.88 26.54 -1.76
N ALA A 5 -0.93 25.77 -1.19
CA ALA A 5 0.31 25.42 -1.88
C ALA A 5 0.03 24.60 -3.15
N LEU A 6 -0.85 23.60 -3.07
CA LEU A 6 -1.27 22.81 -4.22
C LEU A 6 -1.93 23.68 -5.30
N ALA A 7 -2.82 24.59 -4.92
CA ALA A 7 -3.46 25.52 -5.84
C ALA A 7 -2.44 26.43 -6.55
N GLY A 8 -1.41 26.89 -5.83
CA GLY A 8 -0.31 27.68 -6.40
C GLY A 8 0.51 26.92 -7.45
N ILE A 9 0.83 25.65 -7.16
CA ILE A 9 1.53 24.77 -8.10
C ILE A 9 0.69 24.54 -9.37
N LEU A 10 -0.62 24.29 -9.19
CA LEU A 10 -1.54 24.07 -10.30
C LEU A 10 -1.70 25.27 -11.22
N ALA A 11 -1.60 26.50 -10.68
CA ALA A 11 -1.65 27.71 -11.47
C ALA A 11 -0.51 27.80 -12.51
N MET A 12 0.59 27.09 -12.29
CA MET A 12 1.73 26.99 -13.22
C MET A 12 1.50 26.01 -14.38
N LYS A 13 0.39 25.23 -14.36
CA LYS A 13 0.05 24.21 -15.36
C LYS A 13 1.19 23.20 -15.61
N PRO A 14 1.73 22.55 -14.59
CA PRO A 14 2.82 21.60 -14.75
C PRO A 14 2.36 20.35 -15.48
N GLU A 15 3.28 19.67 -16.19
CA GLU A 15 3.07 18.34 -16.76
C GLU A 15 3.30 17.23 -15.75
N VAL A 16 4.15 17.49 -14.74
CA VAL A 16 4.52 16.55 -13.68
C VAL A 16 4.42 17.25 -12.32
N ILE A 17 3.81 16.57 -11.35
CA ILE A 17 3.74 17.03 -9.95
C ILE A 17 4.37 15.96 -9.07
N VAL A 18 5.24 16.38 -8.14
CA VAL A 18 5.80 15.53 -7.10
C VAL A 18 5.20 15.95 -5.76
N LEU A 19 4.63 15.00 -5.03
CA LEU A 19 4.00 15.19 -3.72
C LEU A 19 4.71 14.30 -2.70
N ASP A 20 5.24 14.91 -1.65
CA ASP A 20 5.88 14.20 -0.55
C ASP A 20 4.96 14.25 0.67
N GLU A 21 4.44 13.09 1.06
CA GLU A 21 3.49 12.89 2.16
C GLU A 21 2.38 13.96 2.26
N PRO A 22 1.62 14.22 1.17
CA PRO A 22 0.68 15.34 1.12
C PRO A 22 -0.46 15.23 2.13
N THR A 23 -0.64 14.08 2.77
CA THR A 23 -1.72 13.82 3.72
C THR A 23 -1.26 13.56 5.15
N SER A 24 0.04 13.70 5.47
CA SER A 24 0.64 13.35 6.77
C SER A 24 0.08 14.13 7.96
N GLN A 25 -0.37 15.37 7.73
CA GLN A 25 -0.89 16.27 8.78
C GLN A 25 -2.40 16.52 8.66
N LEU A 26 -3.11 15.72 7.89
CA LEU A 26 -4.53 15.89 7.66
C LEU A 26 -5.35 14.83 8.40
N ASP A 27 -6.54 15.23 8.82
CA ASP A 27 -7.58 14.31 9.27
C ASP A 27 -8.06 13.41 8.11
N PRO A 28 -8.79 12.34 8.37
CA PRO A 28 -9.27 11.44 7.34
C PRO A 28 -10.05 12.14 6.23
N ALA A 29 -10.92 13.10 6.57
CA ALA A 29 -11.72 13.84 5.59
C ALA A 29 -10.84 14.73 4.70
N GLY A 30 -9.89 15.46 5.28
CA GLY A 30 -8.92 16.25 4.54
C GLY A 30 -8.01 15.42 3.63
N SER A 31 -7.63 14.21 4.09
CA SER A 31 -6.88 13.27 3.26
C SER A 31 -7.67 12.84 2.03
N GLU A 32 -8.96 12.48 2.18
CA GLU A 32 -9.81 12.12 1.05
C GLU A 32 -9.95 13.25 0.03
N GLU A 33 -10.09 14.49 0.49
CA GLU A 33 -10.18 15.64 -0.42
C GLU A 33 -8.88 15.84 -1.22
N VAL A 34 -7.70 15.63 -0.61
CA VAL A 34 -6.42 15.70 -1.32
C VAL A 34 -6.33 14.59 -2.36
N PHE A 35 -6.65 13.34 -2.01
CA PHE A 35 -6.64 12.24 -2.98
C PHE A 35 -7.63 12.46 -4.11
N ALA A 36 -8.84 12.94 -3.83
CA ALA A 36 -9.83 13.27 -4.86
C ALA A 36 -9.33 14.40 -5.79
N ALA A 37 -8.59 15.39 -5.27
CA ALA A 37 -7.99 16.43 -6.08
C ALA A 37 -6.87 15.87 -6.97
N VAL A 38 -5.99 15.03 -6.40
CA VAL A 38 -4.92 14.33 -7.11
C VAL A 38 -5.49 13.46 -8.25
N ASP A 39 -6.57 12.73 -8.00
CA ASP A 39 -7.23 11.92 -9.01
C ASP A 39 -7.77 12.76 -10.19
N LYS A 40 -8.41 13.89 -9.89
CA LYS A 40 -8.88 14.82 -10.93
C LYS A 40 -7.73 15.36 -11.78
N LEU A 41 -6.59 15.68 -11.16
CA LEU A 41 -5.41 16.15 -11.87
C LEU A 41 -4.81 15.08 -12.77
N ALA A 42 -4.68 13.87 -12.27
CA ALA A 42 -4.23 12.74 -13.05
C ALA A 42 -5.14 12.48 -14.25
N LYS A 43 -6.46 12.55 -14.07
CA LYS A 43 -7.46 12.45 -15.17
C LYS A 43 -7.38 13.58 -16.18
N SER A 44 -6.84 14.74 -15.80
CA SER A 44 -6.59 15.85 -16.74
C SER A 44 -5.28 15.72 -17.53
N GLY A 45 -4.53 14.63 -17.36
CA GLY A 45 -3.29 14.34 -18.11
C GLY A 45 -2.00 14.69 -17.38
N ILE A 46 -2.08 15.17 -16.12
CA ILE A 46 -0.88 15.48 -15.33
C ILE A 46 -0.29 14.18 -14.77
N THR A 47 1.01 13.99 -14.95
CA THR A 47 1.75 12.90 -14.29
C THR A 47 1.99 13.23 -12.83
N ILE A 48 1.64 12.31 -11.93
CA ILE A 48 1.80 12.52 -10.48
C ILE A 48 2.73 11.47 -9.91
N ILE A 49 3.76 11.95 -9.20
CA ILE A 49 4.65 11.12 -8.40
C ILE A 49 4.35 11.46 -6.94
N MET A 50 4.00 10.46 -6.15
CA MET A 50 3.62 10.66 -4.75
C MET A 50 4.41 9.73 -3.83
N VAL A 51 4.93 10.28 -2.74
CA VAL A 51 5.43 9.50 -1.61
C VAL A 51 4.33 9.46 -0.56
N GLU A 52 3.88 8.28 -0.15
CA GLU A 52 2.79 8.12 0.81
C GLU A 52 2.95 6.80 1.58
N GLN A 53 2.52 6.81 2.86
CA GLN A 53 2.56 5.65 3.74
C GLN A 53 1.23 4.89 3.80
N LYS A 54 0.13 5.53 3.36
CA LYS A 54 -1.23 4.94 3.36
C LYS A 54 -1.39 4.02 2.16
N LEU A 55 -0.99 2.75 2.33
CA LEU A 55 -0.95 1.77 1.22
C LEU A 55 -2.31 1.48 0.60
N GLU A 56 -3.39 1.57 1.38
CA GLU A 56 -4.76 1.46 0.88
C GLU A 56 -5.06 2.55 -0.16
N LYS A 57 -4.57 3.77 0.09
CA LYS A 57 -4.74 4.90 -0.83
C LYS A 57 -3.85 4.76 -2.07
N LEU A 58 -2.61 4.32 -1.89
CA LEU A 58 -1.76 4.00 -3.04
C LEU A 58 -2.39 2.91 -3.92
N ALA A 59 -2.97 1.87 -3.31
CA ALA A 59 -3.67 0.82 -4.04
C ALA A 59 -4.87 1.32 -4.85
N GLU A 60 -5.58 2.32 -4.31
CA GLU A 60 -6.80 2.86 -4.92
C GLU A 60 -6.50 3.87 -6.05
N TYR A 61 -5.44 4.69 -5.87
CA TYR A 61 -5.21 5.86 -6.72
C TYR A 61 -4.01 5.74 -7.67
N CYS A 62 -3.16 4.72 -7.53
CA CYS A 62 -1.93 4.62 -8.31
C CYS A 62 -1.99 3.52 -9.38
N ASP A 63 -1.50 3.83 -10.56
CA ASP A 63 -1.33 2.86 -11.64
C ASP A 63 -0.11 1.97 -11.40
N LYS A 64 0.95 2.55 -10.80
CA LYS A 64 2.20 1.86 -10.49
C LYS A 64 2.74 2.26 -9.12
N ILE A 65 3.38 1.32 -8.44
CA ILE A 65 4.09 1.53 -7.18
C ILE A 65 5.57 1.24 -7.38
N LEU A 66 6.41 2.19 -6.98
CA LEU A 66 7.85 2.02 -6.86
C LEU A 66 8.18 1.69 -5.41
N LEU A 67 8.72 0.51 -5.16
CA LEU A 67 9.23 0.11 -3.85
C LEU A 67 10.72 0.39 -3.78
N LEU A 68 11.11 1.22 -2.82
CA LEU A 68 12.50 1.55 -2.52
C LEU A 68 12.91 0.98 -1.16
N HIS A 69 14.11 0.46 -1.08
CA HIS A 69 14.73 0.04 0.19
C HIS A 69 16.23 0.35 0.16
N GLN A 70 16.71 1.06 1.18
CA GLN A 70 18.11 1.47 1.31
C GLN A 70 18.68 2.12 0.02
N GLY A 71 17.91 3.02 -0.58
CA GLY A 71 18.29 3.73 -1.80
C GLY A 71 18.27 2.90 -3.09
N LYS A 72 17.83 1.63 -3.04
CA LYS A 72 17.73 0.76 -4.21
C LYS A 72 16.29 0.53 -4.60
N GLN A 73 16.03 0.46 -5.90
CA GLN A 73 14.76 0.01 -6.43
C GLN A 73 14.63 -1.50 -6.23
N ILE A 74 13.61 -1.91 -5.50
CA ILE A 74 13.26 -3.32 -5.26
C ILE A 74 12.26 -3.81 -6.29
N ALA A 75 11.23 -2.98 -6.57
CA ALA A 75 10.22 -3.31 -7.55
C ALA A 75 9.58 -2.03 -8.12
N PHE A 76 9.03 -2.12 -9.33
CA PHE A 76 8.22 -1.08 -9.95
C PHE A 76 7.13 -1.74 -10.79
N ASP A 77 5.93 -1.83 -10.26
CA ASP A 77 4.84 -2.57 -10.87
C ASP A 77 3.45 -2.10 -10.42
N THR A 78 2.40 -2.76 -10.90
CA THR A 78 1.04 -2.48 -10.46
C THR A 78 0.86 -2.77 -8.96
N PRO A 79 -0.10 -2.12 -8.28
CA PRO A 79 -0.38 -2.38 -6.87
C PRO A 79 -0.63 -3.87 -6.58
N GLU A 80 -1.35 -4.57 -7.46
CA GLU A 80 -1.62 -6.01 -7.31
C GLU A 80 -0.34 -6.85 -7.30
N GLN A 81 0.57 -6.59 -8.23
CA GLN A 81 1.83 -7.31 -8.33
C GLN A 81 2.74 -7.00 -7.15
N ILE A 82 2.81 -5.73 -6.73
CA ILE A 82 3.58 -5.32 -5.55
C ILE A 82 3.03 -6.01 -4.31
N PHE A 83 1.72 -5.91 -4.03
CA PHE A 83 1.14 -6.47 -2.80
C PHE A 83 1.03 -8.00 -2.80
N SER A 84 1.20 -8.65 -3.95
CA SER A 84 1.27 -10.12 -4.05
C SER A 84 2.66 -10.70 -3.78
N ARG A 85 3.69 -9.86 -3.61
CA ARG A 85 5.05 -10.32 -3.32
C ARG A 85 5.14 -10.91 -1.91
N ALA A 86 5.80 -12.06 -1.80
CA ALA A 86 5.99 -12.75 -0.52
C ALA A 86 7.06 -12.08 0.37
N ASP A 87 7.96 -11.28 -0.23
CA ASP A 87 9.10 -10.67 0.45
C ASP A 87 8.83 -9.25 1.01
N LEU A 88 7.61 -8.70 0.83
CA LEU A 88 7.27 -7.33 1.27
C LEU A 88 7.57 -7.08 2.74
N GLN A 89 7.26 -8.06 3.60
CA GLN A 89 7.48 -7.92 5.04
C GLN A 89 8.96 -7.78 5.39
N SER A 90 9.86 -8.33 4.59
CA SER A 90 11.32 -8.17 4.80
C SER A 90 11.78 -6.73 4.54
N TYR A 91 11.04 -5.98 3.74
CA TYR A 91 11.22 -4.54 3.54
C TYR A 91 10.36 -3.70 4.50
N GLY A 92 9.63 -4.39 5.42
CA GLY A 92 8.75 -3.78 6.40
C GLY A 92 7.49 -3.14 5.83
N VAL A 93 7.09 -3.55 4.65
CA VAL A 93 5.84 -3.13 4.01
C VAL A 93 4.77 -4.18 4.29
N ASN A 94 3.65 -3.76 4.89
CA ASN A 94 2.50 -4.62 5.11
C ASN A 94 1.40 -4.28 4.10
N PRO A 95 0.98 -5.21 3.24
CA PRO A 95 -0.13 -4.98 2.32
C PRO A 95 -1.40 -4.53 3.05
N PRO A 96 -2.36 -3.92 2.35
CA PRO A 96 -3.67 -3.58 2.90
C PRO A 96 -4.35 -4.75 3.61
N ALA A 97 -5.17 -4.47 4.62
CA ALA A 97 -5.81 -5.51 5.45
C ALA A 97 -6.59 -6.53 4.62
N TYR A 98 -7.36 -6.09 3.64
CA TYR A 98 -8.11 -6.96 2.74
C TYR A 98 -7.21 -7.85 1.88
N THR A 99 -6.06 -7.37 1.44
CA THR A 99 -5.05 -8.17 0.71
C THR A 99 -4.48 -9.25 1.62
N ARG A 100 -4.13 -8.90 2.87
CA ARG A 100 -3.61 -9.85 3.87
C ARG A 100 -4.62 -10.93 4.23
N ILE A 101 -5.90 -10.59 4.32
CA ILE A 101 -6.98 -11.57 4.52
C ILE A 101 -7.00 -12.54 3.35
N CYS A 102 -7.03 -12.04 2.11
CA CYS A 102 -6.99 -12.91 0.93
C CYS A 102 -5.72 -13.78 0.88
N GLN A 103 -4.57 -13.26 1.32
CA GLN A 103 -3.32 -14.04 1.44
C GLN A 103 -3.46 -15.17 2.45
N ALA A 104 -4.03 -14.90 3.62
CA ALA A 104 -4.21 -15.90 4.69
C ALA A 104 -5.10 -17.06 4.25
N PHE A 105 -6.10 -16.83 3.40
CA PHE A 105 -7.00 -17.84 2.86
C PHE A 105 -6.58 -18.37 1.49
N GLY A 106 -5.50 -17.87 0.89
CA GLY A 106 -5.05 -18.28 -0.44
C GLY A 106 -5.99 -17.84 -1.58
N VAL A 107 -6.91 -16.89 -1.32
CA VAL A 107 -7.91 -16.41 -2.28
C VAL A 107 -7.26 -15.41 -3.23
N LYS A 108 -7.16 -15.77 -4.51
CA LYS A 108 -6.52 -14.98 -5.56
C LYS A 108 -7.50 -14.64 -6.67
N LYS A 109 -7.18 -13.58 -7.41
CA LYS A 109 -7.82 -13.23 -8.67
C LYS A 109 -7.43 -14.24 -9.76
N GLU A 110 -8.13 -14.23 -10.89
CA GLU A 110 -7.84 -15.09 -12.06
C GLU A 110 -6.40 -14.92 -12.60
N ASN A 111 -5.84 -13.71 -12.47
CA ASN A 111 -4.47 -13.40 -12.86
C ASN A 111 -3.39 -13.93 -11.89
N GLY A 112 -3.79 -14.65 -10.84
CA GLY A 112 -2.90 -15.22 -9.83
C GLY A 112 -2.41 -14.22 -8.77
N CYS A 113 -2.77 -12.93 -8.86
CA CYS A 113 -2.45 -11.92 -7.88
C CYS A 113 -3.49 -11.86 -6.75
N TYR A 114 -3.08 -11.32 -5.60
CA TYR A 114 -4.03 -10.95 -4.55
C TYR A 114 -4.67 -9.58 -4.87
N PRO A 115 -5.92 -9.35 -4.43
CA PRO A 115 -6.61 -8.09 -4.68
C PRO A 115 -5.89 -6.93 -4.00
N ALA A 116 -5.71 -5.82 -4.72
CA ALA A 116 -5.12 -4.60 -4.19
C ALA A 116 -6.17 -3.55 -3.79
N SER A 117 -7.45 -3.79 -4.06
CA SER A 117 -8.55 -2.93 -3.65
C SER A 117 -9.59 -3.69 -2.83
N LEU A 118 -10.30 -2.97 -1.94
CA LEU A 118 -11.42 -3.55 -1.20
C LEU A 118 -12.52 -4.07 -2.13
N LYS A 119 -12.79 -3.35 -3.22
CA LYS A 119 -13.79 -3.75 -4.23
C LYS A 119 -13.46 -5.11 -4.84
N ASP A 120 -12.19 -5.32 -5.23
CA ASP A 120 -11.74 -6.59 -5.80
C ASP A 120 -11.78 -7.71 -4.76
N ALA A 121 -11.39 -7.42 -3.51
CA ALA A 121 -11.47 -8.39 -2.43
C ALA A 121 -12.92 -8.83 -2.16
N LEU A 122 -13.87 -7.90 -2.15
CA LEU A 122 -15.30 -8.21 -2.01
C LEU A 122 -15.87 -9.01 -3.19
N ALA A 123 -15.36 -8.81 -4.39
CA ALA A 123 -15.75 -9.61 -5.56
C ALA A 123 -15.35 -11.09 -5.43
N LEU A 124 -14.37 -11.40 -4.58
CA LEU A 124 -13.89 -12.75 -4.31
C LEU A 124 -14.56 -13.40 -3.08
N LYS A 125 -15.57 -12.77 -2.49
CA LYS A 125 -16.20 -13.21 -1.23
C LYS A 125 -16.67 -14.67 -1.25
N ASP A 126 -17.19 -15.14 -2.40
CA ASP A 126 -17.73 -16.49 -2.56
C ASP A 126 -16.64 -17.58 -2.66
N LEU A 127 -15.37 -17.18 -2.78
CA LEU A 127 -14.22 -18.08 -2.79
C LEU A 127 -13.65 -18.33 -1.38
N PHE A 128 -14.12 -17.59 -0.37
CA PHE A 128 -13.71 -17.81 1.00
C PHE A 128 -14.40 -19.07 1.55
N PRO A 129 -13.68 -19.89 2.34
CA PRO A 129 -14.31 -21.01 3.02
C PRO A 129 -15.42 -20.51 3.94
N GLY A 130 -16.57 -21.21 3.96
CA GLY A 130 -17.74 -20.86 4.77
C GLY A 130 -17.42 -20.73 6.28
N GLU A 131 -18.38 -20.23 7.05
CA GLU A 131 -18.23 -19.92 8.49
C GLU A 131 -17.62 -21.04 9.34
N GLU A 132 -17.81 -22.30 8.96
CA GLU A 132 -17.23 -23.47 9.65
C GLU A 132 -15.69 -23.55 9.57
N ALA A 133 -15.06 -22.87 8.58
CA ALA A 133 -13.61 -22.83 8.43
C ALA A 133 -12.96 -21.66 9.18
N PHE A 134 -13.76 -20.76 9.74
CA PHE A 134 -13.26 -19.59 10.47
C PHE A 134 -12.96 -19.97 11.93
N CYS A 135 -11.81 -20.64 12.14
CA CYS A 135 -11.27 -20.86 13.47
C CYS A 135 -10.17 -19.82 13.75
N PRO A 136 -10.39 -18.82 14.61
CA PRO A 136 -9.40 -17.77 14.91
C PRO A 136 -8.07 -18.35 15.42
N GLU A 137 -8.10 -19.53 16.05
CA GLU A 137 -6.92 -20.21 16.59
C GLU A 137 -5.93 -20.66 15.50
N LYS A 138 -6.38 -21.02 14.30
CA LYS A 138 -5.50 -21.43 13.20
C LYS A 138 -4.68 -20.27 12.65
N ILE A 139 -5.26 -19.07 12.60
CA ILE A 139 -4.57 -17.85 12.09
C ILE A 139 -3.45 -17.43 13.06
N LEU A 140 -3.64 -17.65 14.37
CA LEU A 140 -2.63 -17.34 15.39
C LEU A 140 -1.51 -18.38 15.45
N LEU A 141 -1.76 -19.64 15.10
CA LEU A 141 -0.77 -20.71 15.17
C LEU A 141 0.22 -20.70 14.01
N ASP A 142 -0.17 -20.29 12.81
CA ASP A 142 0.75 -20.17 11.68
C ASP A 142 1.70 -18.97 11.84
N ASN A 143 1.25 -17.85 12.40
CA ASN A 143 2.12 -16.72 12.74
C ASN A 143 3.15 -17.07 13.85
N ASN A 144 2.88 -18.09 14.68
CA ASN A 144 3.82 -18.52 15.73
C ASN A 144 4.81 -19.60 15.27
N LYS A 145 4.58 -20.30 14.17
CA LYS A 145 5.53 -21.29 13.65
C LYS A 145 6.74 -20.65 12.99
N ASP A 146 6.55 -19.52 12.33
CA ASP A 146 7.65 -18.76 11.70
C ASP A 146 8.52 -18.01 12.73
N MET A 147 7.99 -17.72 13.94
CA MET A 147 8.76 -17.11 15.03
C MET A 147 9.60 -18.09 15.87
N LYS A 148 9.29 -19.39 15.88
CA LYS A 148 10.02 -20.37 16.71
C LYS A 148 11.33 -20.88 16.11
N ASN A 149 11.64 -20.57 14.84
CA ASN A 149 12.87 -21.03 14.19
C ASN A 149 14.02 -20.01 14.22
N LYS A 150 13.84 -18.87 14.87
CA LYS A 150 14.91 -17.91 15.12
C LYS A 150 14.71 -17.33 16.53
N ASN A 151 15.27 -17.96 17.55
CA ASN A 151 15.89 -17.26 18.68
C ASN A 151 15.99 -18.11 19.94
N GLY A 152 17.20 -18.58 20.22
CA GLY A 152 17.68 -18.52 21.60
C GLY A 152 18.38 -17.16 21.75
N GLN A 153 17.74 -16.22 22.33
CA GLN A 153 18.22 -15.15 23.20
C GLN A 153 17.29 -13.94 23.11
N MET A 154 16.60 -13.68 24.21
CA MET A 154 15.87 -12.45 24.46
C MET A 154 16.87 -11.40 24.94
N GLU A 155 17.05 -10.34 24.17
CA GLU A 155 17.50 -9.06 24.70
C GLU A 155 16.52 -7.97 24.29
N HIS A 156 15.94 -7.33 25.31
CA HIS A 156 15.15 -6.11 25.17
C HIS A 156 16.07 -4.97 24.73
N SER A 157 15.97 -4.57 23.48
CA SER A 157 16.37 -3.23 23.06
C SER A 157 15.29 -2.66 22.16
N VAL A 158 14.49 -1.78 22.75
CA VAL A 158 13.62 -0.86 21.99
C VAL A 158 14.56 0.15 21.34
N THR A 159 15.00 -0.13 20.13
CA THR A 159 15.57 0.87 19.25
C THR A 159 14.49 1.23 18.21
N THR A 160 13.94 2.43 18.36
CA THR A 160 13.20 3.11 17.32
C THR A 160 14.14 3.39 16.16
N ASP A 161 14.27 2.42 15.25
CA ASP A 161 14.98 2.64 13.99
C ASP A 161 13.96 3.18 12.97
N GLU A 162 13.87 4.50 12.93
CA GLU A 162 13.18 5.25 11.87
C GLU A 162 13.97 5.19 10.56
N SER A 163 14.22 3.98 10.05
CA SER A 163 14.65 3.85 8.67
C SER A 163 13.43 4.07 7.79
N MET A 164 13.27 5.29 7.27
CA MET A 164 12.18 5.75 6.39
C MET A 164 11.96 4.76 5.25
N LYS A 165 10.87 4.02 5.34
CA LYS A 165 10.33 3.16 4.29
C LYS A 165 9.59 4.04 3.33
N GLN A 166 10.21 4.41 2.23
CA GLN A 166 9.58 5.26 1.23
C GLN A 166 8.96 4.42 0.14
N THR A 167 7.65 4.50 0.02
CA THR A 167 6.91 3.97 -1.12
C THR A 167 6.59 5.13 -2.05
N ILE A 168 7.09 5.08 -3.27
CA ILE A 168 6.83 6.10 -4.29
C ILE A 168 5.83 5.53 -5.28
N SER A 169 4.74 6.24 -5.53
CA SER A 169 3.78 5.86 -6.55
C SER A 169 3.81 6.83 -7.71
N CYS A 170 3.68 6.31 -8.93
CA CYS A 170 3.62 7.10 -10.14
C CYS A 170 2.36 6.77 -10.91
N ARG A 171 1.55 7.78 -11.24
CA ARG A 171 0.44 7.66 -12.15
C ARG A 171 0.81 8.31 -13.47
N LYS A 172 0.77 7.54 -14.56
CA LYS A 172 0.94 8.03 -15.91
C LYS A 172 -0.32 7.68 -16.69
N ASN A 173 -1.05 8.69 -17.16
CA ASN A 173 -2.08 8.45 -18.15
C ASN A 173 -1.41 8.05 -19.48
N VAL A 174 -1.79 6.89 -20.00
CA VAL A 174 -1.54 6.48 -21.39
C VAL A 174 -2.77 6.78 -22.20
#